data_c4b351be95bfc580cfc82440ac109ca2
#
_entry.id   c4b351be95bfc580cfc82440ac109ca2
#
_cell.length_a   1.000
_cell.length_b   1.000
_cell.length_c   1.000
_cell.angle_alpha   90.00
_cell.angle_beta   90.00
_cell.angle_gamma   90.00
#
_symmetry.space_group_name_H-M   'P 1'
#
loop_
_entity.id
_entity.type
_entity.pdbx_description
1 polymer ?
#
loop_
_entity_poly.entity_id
_entity_poly.type
_entity_poly.pdbx_seq_one_letter_code
_entity_poly.pdbx_strand_id
1 'polypeptide(L)'
;MKVMLRTLAVVLSALSIAVAAPPTAGADDQLAFTGTTLSGAPFNGASLQGKPAVLWFWTPWCPFCNAEAPNVSQVAAANPKVTFVGVAARSDAGQMQAFVSKYNLNFTNLNDADGSIWARFNVPWQPAYVFLRPDGSSTFVNNPTSAMSEQELSDRVHALVS
;
A
#
# COMPACT_ATOMS: atom_id res chain seq x y z
N MET A 1 -35.81 51.75 -54.62
CA MET A 1 -35.53 50.32 -54.57
C MET A 1 -34.50 50.10 -53.46
N LYS A 2 -34.95 49.68 -52.25
CA LYS A 2 -34.09 49.47 -51.10
C LYS A 2 -33.81 47.94 -51.00
N VAL A 3 -32.60 47.52 -51.16
CA VAL A 3 -32.18 46.14 -51.01
C VAL A 3 -31.84 45.92 -49.53
N MET A 4 -32.63 45.09 -48.86
CA MET A 4 -32.35 44.65 -47.49
C MET A 4 -31.36 43.46 -47.49
N LEU A 5 -30.18 43.70 -46.99
CA LEU A 5 -29.17 42.64 -46.75
C LEU A 5 -29.48 41.95 -45.42
N ARG A 6 -29.89 40.67 -45.47
CA ARG A 6 -30.09 39.83 -44.27
C ARG A 6 -28.79 39.12 -43.95
N THR A 7 -28.14 39.52 -42.87
CA THR A 7 -26.98 38.82 -42.31
C THR A 7 -27.46 37.59 -41.56
N LEU A 8 -27.05 36.40 -42.02
CA LEU A 8 -27.25 35.13 -41.34
C LEU A 8 -26.12 34.95 -40.30
N ALA A 9 -26.47 35.00 -39.01
CA ALA A 9 -25.53 34.67 -37.96
C ALA A 9 -25.52 33.15 -37.76
N VAL A 10 -24.41 32.51 -38.10
CA VAL A 10 -24.16 31.08 -37.80
C VAL A 10 -23.61 30.97 -36.40
N VAL A 11 -24.41 30.41 -35.48
CA VAL A 11 -24.00 30.11 -34.12
C VAL A 11 -23.32 28.73 -34.15
N LEU A 12 -21.98 28.68 -34.07
CA LEU A 12 -21.24 27.44 -33.82
C LEU A 12 -21.34 27.09 -32.34
N SER A 13 -22.15 26.12 -31.98
CA SER A 13 -22.15 25.50 -30.65
C SER A 13 -20.98 24.54 -30.55
N ALA A 14 -19.92 24.92 -29.84
CA ALA A 14 -18.83 24.02 -29.50
C ALA A 14 -19.28 22.99 -28.45
N LEU A 15 -19.42 21.74 -28.87
CA LEU A 15 -19.74 20.62 -27.98
C LEU A 15 -18.43 20.21 -27.25
N SER A 16 -18.24 20.66 -26.02
CA SER A 16 -17.12 20.27 -25.19
C SER A 16 -17.35 18.84 -24.68
N ILE A 17 -16.65 17.86 -25.25
CA ILE A 17 -16.62 16.50 -24.74
C ILE A 17 -15.68 16.49 -23.54
N ALA A 18 -16.24 16.43 -22.33
CA ALA A 18 -15.48 16.18 -21.11
C ALA A 18 -15.01 14.70 -21.13
N VAL A 19 -13.74 14.49 -21.42
CA VAL A 19 -13.11 13.16 -21.23
C VAL A 19 -12.97 12.96 -19.72
N ALA A 20 -13.83 12.12 -19.13
CA ALA A 20 -13.69 11.68 -17.76
C ALA A 20 -12.42 10.82 -17.68
N ALA A 21 -11.45 11.21 -16.83
CA ALA A 21 -10.32 10.37 -16.50
C ALA A 21 -10.86 9.07 -15.86
N PRO A 22 -10.28 7.88 -16.17
CA PRO A 22 -10.67 6.65 -15.51
C PRO A 22 -10.46 6.81 -14.00
N PRO A 23 -11.36 6.27 -13.15
CA PRO A 23 -11.17 6.30 -11.71
C PRO A 23 -9.87 5.58 -11.39
N THR A 24 -8.92 6.25 -10.77
CA THR A 24 -7.79 5.63 -10.11
C THR A 24 -8.39 4.74 -9.01
N ALA A 25 -8.11 3.42 -9.05
CA ALA A 25 -8.51 2.51 -7.98
C ALA A 25 -8.02 3.11 -6.66
N GLY A 26 -8.95 3.50 -5.79
CA GLY A 26 -8.63 4.08 -4.50
C GLY A 26 -7.97 3.01 -3.61
N ALA A 27 -7.28 3.42 -2.54
CA ALA A 27 -6.71 2.48 -1.58
C ALA A 27 -7.75 1.50 -1.03
N ASP A 28 -9.01 1.91 -0.94
CA ASP A 28 -10.13 1.06 -0.53
C ASP A 28 -10.33 -0.15 -1.44
N ASP A 29 -10.15 0.01 -2.74
CA ASP A 29 -10.25 -1.06 -3.72
C ASP A 29 -9.08 -2.05 -3.59
N GLN A 30 -7.87 -1.54 -3.27
CA GLN A 30 -6.71 -2.37 -2.98
C GLN A 30 -6.85 -3.16 -1.68
N LEU A 31 -7.59 -2.64 -0.69
CA LEU A 31 -7.85 -3.30 0.59
C LEU A 31 -8.96 -4.37 0.52
N ALA A 32 -9.69 -4.50 -0.59
CA ALA A 32 -10.71 -5.51 -0.78
C ALA A 32 -10.08 -6.90 -1.05
N PHE A 33 -9.32 -7.42 -0.09
CA PHE A 33 -8.74 -8.77 -0.14
C PHE A 33 -8.95 -9.54 1.16
N THR A 34 -8.85 -10.85 1.07
CA THR A 34 -8.75 -11.75 2.22
C THR A 34 -7.43 -12.51 2.15
N GLY A 35 -6.87 -12.85 3.29
CA GLY A 35 -5.63 -13.61 3.40
C GLY A 35 -5.63 -14.48 4.65
N THR A 36 -4.53 -15.19 4.86
CA THR A 36 -4.30 -16.00 6.04
C THR A 36 -3.02 -15.52 6.72
N THR A 37 -3.03 -15.38 8.02
CA THR A 37 -1.82 -15.05 8.79
C THR A 37 -0.86 -16.25 8.82
N LEU A 38 0.41 -16.00 9.14
CA LEU A 38 1.39 -17.09 9.36
C LEU A 38 1.02 -17.99 10.54
N SER A 39 0.13 -17.56 11.44
CA SER A 39 -0.43 -18.38 12.52
C SER A 39 -1.69 -19.15 12.10
N GLY A 40 -2.15 -19.03 10.85
CA GLY A 40 -3.31 -19.72 10.31
C GLY A 40 -4.66 -19.00 10.51
N ALA A 41 -4.69 -17.81 11.11
CA ALA A 41 -5.93 -17.06 11.30
C ALA A 41 -6.35 -16.33 10.01
N PRO A 42 -7.66 -16.18 9.74
CA PRO A 42 -8.14 -15.39 8.61
C PRO A 42 -7.86 -13.90 8.83
N PHE A 43 -7.55 -13.19 7.75
CA PHE A 43 -7.36 -11.75 7.72
C PHE A 43 -8.20 -11.13 6.62
N ASN A 44 -8.82 -9.99 6.91
CA ASN A 44 -9.58 -9.20 5.94
C ASN A 44 -8.92 -7.83 5.77
N GLY A 45 -8.43 -7.53 4.58
CA GLY A 45 -7.79 -6.25 4.24
C GLY A 45 -8.69 -5.04 4.48
N ALA A 46 -10.01 -5.16 4.28
CA ALA A 46 -10.97 -4.10 4.55
C ALA A 46 -10.99 -3.65 6.03
N SER A 47 -10.45 -4.46 6.96
CA SER A 47 -10.30 -4.06 8.36
C SER A 47 -9.33 -2.90 8.59
N LEU A 48 -8.51 -2.56 7.59
CA LEU A 48 -7.56 -1.44 7.59
C LEU A 48 -8.20 -0.12 7.11
N GLN A 49 -9.40 -0.15 6.51
CA GLN A 49 -10.07 1.05 6.04
C GLN A 49 -10.34 2.04 7.18
N GLY A 50 -10.11 3.32 6.92
CA GLY A 50 -10.31 4.39 7.90
C GLY A 50 -9.30 4.41 9.06
N LYS A 51 -8.21 3.63 8.96
CA LYS A 51 -7.18 3.54 10.01
C LYS A 51 -5.80 3.88 9.44
N PRO A 52 -4.92 4.50 10.24
CA PRO A 52 -3.52 4.59 9.87
C PRO A 52 -2.89 3.20 9.90
N ALA A 53 -2.29 2.78 8.78
CA ALA A 53 -1.68 1.45 8.70
C ALA A 53 -0.45 1.43 7.79
N VAL A 54 0.42 0.45 8.02
CA VAL A 54 1.59 0.16 7.21
C VAL A 54 1.53 -1.29 6.76
N LEU A 55 1.54 -1.51 5.47
CA LEU A 55 1.80 -2.83 4.89
C LEU A 55 3.28 -2.89 4.53
N TRP A 56 3.99 -3.88 5.04
CA TRP A 56 5.39 -4.14 4.73
C TRP A 56 5.52 -5.45 3.96
N PHE A 57 6.02 -5.37 2.73
CA PHE A 57 6.19 -6.49 1.80
C PHE A 57 7.63 -7.00 1.87
N TRP A 58 7.81 -8.25 2.31
CA TRP A 58 9.12 -8.81 2.62
C TRP A 58 9.26 -10.29 2.24
N THR A 59 10.52 -10.75 2.13
CA THR A 59 10.87 -12.16 1.98
C THR A 59 11.99 -12.52 2.97
N PRO A 60 12.02 -13.74 3.51
CA PRO A 60 13.00 -14.11 4.53
C PRO A 60 14.45 -14.18 4.01
N TRP A 61 14.64 -14.38 2.72
CA TRP A 61 15.96 -14.48 2.07
C TRP A 61 16.49 -13.12 1.56
N CYS A 62 15.73 -12.05 1.62
CA CYS A 62 16.13 -10.74 1.15
C CYS A 62 17.11 -10.05 2.12
N PRO A 63 18.34 -9.67 1.71
CA PRO A 63 19.30 -9.02 2.59
C PRO A 63 18.81 -7.70 3.18
N PHE A 64 18.13 -6.86 2.38
CA PHE A 64 17.58 -5.57 2.83
C PHE A 64 16.40 -5.75 3.78
N CYS A 65 15.54 -6.75 3.55
CA CYS A 65 14.46 -7.08 4.50
C CYS A 65 15.04 -7.54 5.85
N ASN A 66 16.12 -8.34 5.83
CA ASN A 66 16.83 -8.72 7.07
C ASN A 66 17.48 -7.52 7.77
N ALA A 67 18.01 -6.55 7.01
CA ALA A 67 18.66 -5.37 7.58
C ALA A 67 17.66 -4.40 8.22
N GLU A 68 16.43 -4.26 7.66
CA GLU A 68 15.44 -3.33 8.19
C GLU A 68 14.46 -3.96 9.20
N ALA A 69 14.35 -5.28 9.26
CA ALA A 69 13.40 -5.96 10.15
C ALA A 69 13.51 -5.55 11.63
N PRO A 70 14.69 -5.32 12.23
CA PRO A 70 14.80 -4.78 13.59
C PRO A 70 14.15 -3.39 13.72
N ASN A 71 14.36 -2.50 12.74
CA ASN A 71 13.78 -1.16 12.73
C ASN A 71 12.25 -1.23 12.61
N VAL A 72 11.74 -2.10 11.73
CA VAL A 72 10.30 -2.32 11.56
C VAL A 72 9.66 -2.81 12.86
N SER A 73 10.30 -3.79 13.53
CA SER A 73 9.84 -4.29 14.84
C SER A 73 9.77 -3.18 15.89
N GLN A 74 10.83 -2.38 16.00
CA GLN A 74 10.94 -1.29 16.98
C GLN A 74 9.93 -0.18 16.71
N VAL A 75 9.84 0.30 15.48
CA VAL A 75 8.89 1.36 15.10
C VAL A 75 7.44 0.91 15.27
N ALA A 76 7.12 -0.32 14.92
CA ALA A 76 5.78 -0.89 15.14
C ALA A 76 5.42 -0.90 16.63
N ALA A 77 6.32 -1.36 17.49
CA ALA A 77 6.13 -1.40 18.94
C ALA A 77 5.97 0.00 19.56
N ALA A 78 6.69 1.00 19.05
CA ALA A 78 6.63 2.39 19.51
C ALA A 78 5.35 3.13 19.06
N ASN A 79 4.63 2.62 18.05
CA ASN A 79 3.48 3.29 17.44
C ASN A 79 2.19 2.45 17.49
N PRO A 80 1.64 2.14 18.67
CA PRO A 80 0.49 1.24 18.83
C PRO A 80 -0.82 1.75 18.19
N LYS A 81 -0.88 3.02 17.80
CA LYS A 81 -2.02 3.62 17.08
C LYS A 81 -1.98 3.35 15.58
N VAL A 82 -0.86 2.89 15.04
CA VAL A 82 -0.69 2.54 13.63
C VAL A 82 -0.70 1.02 13.49
N THR A 83 -1.56 0.50 12.62
CA THR A 83 -1.64 -0.95 12.39
C THR A 83 -0.53 -1.40 11.43
N PHE A 84 0.40 -2.22 11.92
CA PHE A 84 1.42 -2.84 11.06
C PHE A 84 0.95 -4.21 10.59
N VAL A 85 1.16 -4.50 9.29
CA VAL A 85 0.88 -5.79 8.67
C VAL A 85 2.06 -6.16 7.76
N GLY A 86 2.76 -7.24 8.09
CA GLY A 86 3.73 -7.85 7.20
C GLY A 86 3.03 -8.70 6.13
N VAL A 87 3.51 -8.64 4.90
CA VAL A 87 2.99 -9.46 3.79
C VAL A 87 4.16 -10.26 3.23
N ALA A 88 4.32 -11.49 3.73
CA ALA A 88 5.43 -12.37 3.40
C ALA A 88 5.12 -13.18 2.14
N ALA A 89 6.03 -13.20 1.17
CA ALA A 89 5.87 -13.94 -0.07
C ALA A 89 7.17 -14.66 -0.49
N ARG A 90 7.08 -15.42 -1.58
CA ARG A 90 8.22 -16.04 -2.29
C ARG A 90 9.09 -16.93 -1.40
N SER A 91 8.47 -17.62 -0.43
CA SER A 91 9.11 -18.57 0.47
C SER A 91 8.08 -19.53 1.05
N ASP A 92 8.52 -20.56 1.75
CA ASP A 92 7.63 -21.43 2.52
C ASP A 92 7.26 -20.84 3.88
N ALA A 93 6.15 -21.29 4.44
CA ALA A 93 5.63 -20.80 5.71
C ALA A 93 6.61 -20.98 6.88
N GLY A 94 7.40 -22.05 6.90
CA GLY A 94 8.37 -22.31 7.96
C GLY A 94 9.49 -21.28 7.98
N GLN A 95 10.03 -20.92 6.82
CA GLN A 95 11.05 -19.87 6.71
C GLN A 95 10.48 -18.48 7.06
N MET A 96 9.24 -18.18 6.65
CA MET A 96 8.55 -16.95 7.02
C MET A 96 8.33 -16.85 8.53
N GLN A 97 7.87 -17.94 9.19
CA GLN A 97 7.70 -18.01 10.65
C GLN A 97 9.03 -17.86 11.39
N ALA A 98 10.10 -18.49 10.89
CA ALA A 98 11.44 -18.35 11.46
C ALA A 98 11.93 -16.88 11.39
N PHE A 99 11.67 -16.18 10.29
CA PHE A 99 11.99 -14.76 10.14
C PHE A 99 11.22 -13.89 11.14
N VAL A 100 9.91 -14.10 11.26
CA VAL A 100 9.05 -13.38 12.24
C VAL A 100 9.59 -13.59 13.67
N SER A 101 9.93 -14.82 14.04
CA SER A 101 10.49 -15.16 15.35
C SER A 101 11.85 -14.52 15.58
N LYS A 102 12.75 -14.59 14.58
CA LYS A 102 14.10 -14.02 14.64
C LYS A 102 14.13 -12.54 14.97
N TYR A 103 13.18 -11.78 14.38
CA TYR A 103 13.16 -10.32 14.51
C TYR A 103 12.06 -9.79 15.44
N ASN A 104 11.37 -10.67 16.18
CA ASN A 104 10.28 -10.31 17.10
C ASN A 104 9.22 -9.41 16.42
N LEU A 105 8.77 -9.81 15.23
CA LEU A 105 7.75 -9.06 14.48
C LEU A 105 6.36 -9.29 15.12
N ASN A 106 6.12 -8.65 16.27
CA ASN A 106 4.93 -8.82 17.11
C ASN A 106 3.70 -8.08 16.57
N PHE A 107 3.49 -8.08 15.26
CA PHE A 107 2.33 -7.59 14.55
C PHE A 107 1.85 -8.67 13.58
N THR A 108 0.68 -8.46 12.97
CA THR A 108 0.12 -9.39 12.00
C THR A 108 1.07 -9.60 10.81
N ASN A 109 1.40 -10.85 10.51
CA ASN A 109 2.15 -11.22 9.32
C ASN A 109 1.33 -12.20 8.48
N LEU A 110 1.07 -11.85 7.22
CA LEU A 110 0.29 -12.64 6.28
C LEU A 110 1.19 -13.61 5.51
N ASN A 111 0.66 -14.79 5.25
CA ASN A 111 1.25 -15.75 4.32
C ASN A 111 0.70 -15.49 2.92
N ASP A 112 1.48 -14.81 2.09
CA ASP A 112 1.17 -14.53 0.69
C ASP A 112 2.07 -15.37 -0.24
N ALA A 113 2.21 -16.67 0.06
CA ALA A 113 3.11 -17.56 -0.69
C ALA A 113 2.80 -17.60 -2.19
N ASP A 114 1.53 -17.42 -2.57
CA ASP A 114 1.07 -17.35 -3.96
C ASP A 114 1.28 -15.96 -4.61
N GLY A 115 1.61 -14.93 -3.82
CA GLY A 115 1.86 -13.57 -4.29
C GLY A 115 0.62 -12.80 -4.73
N SER A 116 -0.58 -13.25 -4.35
CA SER A 116 -1.84 -12.62 -4.76
C SER A 116 -2.04 -11.23 -4.17
N ILE A 117 -1.64 -11.03 -2.90
CA ILE A 117 -1.70 -9.72 -2.24
C ILE A 117 -0.60 -8.80 -2.81
N TRP A 118 0.61 -9.31 -3.04
CA TRP A 118 1.68 -8.56 -3.71
C TRP A 118 1.24 -8.05 -5.08
N ALA A 119 0.60 -8.91 -5.88
CA ALA A 119 0.09 -8.54 -7.21
C ALA A 119 -0.97 -7.43 -7.12
N ARG A 120 -1.86 -7.49 -6.13
CA ARG A 120 -2.90 -6.48 -5.91
C ARG A 120 -2.34 -5.10 -5.62
N PHE A 121 -1.23 -5.03 -4.89
CA PHE A 121 -0.53 -3.77 -4.58
C PHE A 121 0.54 -3.40 -5.62
N ASN A 122 0.63 -4.16 -6.74
CA ASN A 122 1.63 -3.97 -7.78
C ASN A 122 3.06 -3.91 -7.23
N VAL A 123 3.38 -4.76 -6.24
CA VAL A 123 4.72 -4.82 -5.63
C VAL A 123 5.69 -5.53 -6.58
N PRO A 124 6.63 -4.82 -7.22
CA PRO A 124 7.55 -5.43 -8.20
C PRO A 124 8.69 -6.16 -7.50
N TRP A 125 9.13 -5.64 -6.35
CA TRP A 125 10.29 -6.13 -5.62
C TRP A 125 10.19 -5.81 -4.13
N GLN A 126 10.97 -6.47 -3.29
CA GLN A 126 11.08 -6.25 -1.85
C GLN A 126 12.42 -5.58 -1.48
N PRO A 127 12.53 -4.89 -0.34
CA PRO A 127 11.40 -4.52 0.52
C PRO A 127 10.53 -3.43 -0.11
N ALA A 128 9.25 -3.43 0.23
CA ALA A 128 8.33 -2.38 -0.17
C ALA A 128 7.34 -2.06 0.95
N TYR A 129 6.78 -0.87 0.91
CA TYR A 129 5.82 -0.40 1.90
C TYR A 129 4.62 0.26 1.22
N VAL A 130 3.45 0.09 1.83
CA VAL A 130 2.28 0.91 1.59
C VAL A 130 1.90 1.58 2.90
N PHE A 131 1.92 2.89 2.93
CA PHE A 131 1.51 3.72 4.05
C PHE A 131 0.09 4.20 3.80
N LEU A 132 -0.87 3.78 4.64
CA LEU A 132 -2.29 4.07 4.52
C LEU A 132 -2.70 5.15 5.52
N ARG A 133 -3.40 6.18 5.05
CA ARG A 133 -4.02 7.21 5.89
C ARG A 133 -5.48 6.89 6.17
N PRO A 134 -6.05 7.43 7.27
CA PRO A 134 -7.47 7.25 7.60
C PRO A 134 -8.43 7.77 6.52
N ASP A 135 -8.01 8.75 5.71
CA ASP A 135 -8.79 9.32 4.60
C ASP A 135 -8.84 8.43 3.34
N GLY A 136 -8.21 7.25 3.39
CA GLY A 136 -8.11 6.33 2.27
C GLY A 136 -6.99 6.67 1.27
N SER A 137 -6.20 7.70 1.51
CA SER A 137 -5.00 7.95 0.71
C SER A 137 -3.86 7.00 1.07
N SER A 138 -3.02 6.65 0.10
CA SER A 138 -1.89 5.77 0.32
C SER A 138 -0.63 6.28 -0.36
N THR A 139 0.52 5.90 0.21
CA THR A 139 1.84 6.14 -0.39
C THR A 139 2.58 4.82 -0.52
N PHE A 140 2.98 4.47 -1.73
CA PHE A 140 3.82 3.31 -2.02
C PHE A 140 5.29 3.70 -2.02
N VAL A 141 6.12 2.93 -1.34
CA VAL A 141 7.58 3.09 -1.31
C VAL A 141 8.24 1.75 -1.61
N ASN A 142 9.12 1.71 -2.60
CA ASN A 142 9.87 0.51 -2.94
C ASN A 142 11.37 0.84 -2.99
N ASN A 143 12.15 0.19 -2.14
CA ASN A 143 13.60 0.36 -2.01
C ASN A 143 14.36 -0.96 -2.31
N PRO A 144 14.40 -1.41 -3.56
CA PRO A 144 14.97 -2.72 -3.89
C PRO A 144 16.50 -2.79 -3.70
N THR A 145 17.16 -1.66 -3.47
CA THR A 145 18.62 -1.54 -3.37
C THR A 145 19.12 -1.06 -2.01
N SER A 146 18.23 -0.80 -1.06
CA SER A 146 18.57 -0.33 0.28
C SER A 146 17.51 -0.73 1.31
N ALA A 147 17.93 -0.83 2.57
CA ALA A 147 17.03 -0.94 3.71
C ALA A 147 16.53 0.45 4.13
N MET A 148 15.26 0.56 4.52
CA MET A 148 14.72 1.80 5.13
C MET A 148 15.31 1.97 6.53
N SER A 149 15.82 3.16 6.83
CA SER A 149 16.33 3.46 8.16
C SER A 149 15.18 3.58 9.19
N GLU A 150 15.50 3.39 10.47
CA GLU A 150 14.54 3.57 11.56
C GLU A 150 13.94 4.99 11.54
N GLN A 151 14.80 6.01 11.37
CA GLN A 151 14.36 7.40 11.32
C GLN A 151 13.38 7.66 10.17
N GLU A 152 13.70 7.21 8.97
CA GLU A 152 12.83 7.38 7.81
C GLU A 152 11.48 6.68 8.01
N LEU A 153 11.49 5.44 8.53
CA LEU A 153 10.26 4.70 8.79
C LEU A 153 9.42 5.40 9.87
N SER A 154 10.06 5.87 10.95
CA SER A 154 9.40 6.61 12.04
C SER A 154 8.74 7.90 11.54
N ASP A 155 9.44 8.69 10.73
CA ASP A 155 8.92 9.94 10.17
C ASP A 155 7.68 9.69 9.29
N ARG A 156 7.72 8.64 8.46
CA ARG A 156 6.58 8.24 7.63
C ARG A 156 5.39 7.76 8.45
N VAL A 157 5.64 7.01 9.52
CA VAL A 157 4.61 6.50 10.44
C VAL A 157 3.95 7.66 11.21
N HIS A 158 4.73 8.61 11.72
CA HIS A 158 4.20 9.80 12.39
C HIS A 158 3.31 10.64 11.46
N ALA A 159 3.67 10.75 10.18
CA ALA A 159 2.87 11.45 9.18
C ALA A 159 1.51 10.79 8.88
N LEU A 160 1.25 9.56 9.35
CA LEU A 160 -0.07 8.91 9.21
C LEU A 160 -1.08 9.35 10.28
N VAL A 161 -0.61 9.88 11.40
CA VAL A 161 -1.42 10.23 12.58
C VAL A 161 -1.42 11.72 12.93
N SER A 162 -0.73 12.54 12.11
CA SER A 162 -0.66 14.01 12.24
C SER A 162 -1.80 14.72 11.53
#